data_fbdeaf6d91308815320817d5bf9fa124
#
_entry.id   fbdeaf6d91308815320817d5bf9fa124
#
_cell.length_a   1.000
_cell.length_b   1.000
_cell.length_c   1.000
_cell.angle_alpha   90.00
_cell.angle_beta   90.00
_cell.angle_gamma   90.00
#
_symmetry.space_group_name_H-M   'P 1'
#
loop_
_entity.id
_entity.type
_entity.pdbx_description
1 polymer ?
#
loop_
_entity_poly.entity_id
_entity_poly.type
_entity_poly.pdbx_seq_one_letter_code
_entity_poly.pdbx_strand_id
1 'polypeptide(L)'
;MDFGVVLQTNPPASGVIAMMQRAEEAGFSYGWTWDSHVLWQEPFVIYSRILSATSAMTVGPMVTNPGTRDWSVIASLFATLNDMYGNRTVCGIGRASCRERVYSGV
;
A
#
# COMPACT_ATOMS: atom_id res chain seq x y z
N MET A 1 10.24 14.08 -13.98
CA MET A 1 8.83 13.81 -13.71
C MET A 1 8.71 12.40 -13.13
N ASP A 2 7.93 12.26 -12.08
CA ASP A 2 7.75 10.96 -11.42
C ASP A 2 6.46 10.30 -11.90
N PHE A 3 6.54 8.99 -12.12
CA PHE A 3 5.39 8.20 -12.51
C PHE A 3 5.09 7.14 -11.45
N GLY A 4 3.82 6.85 -11.26
CA GLY A 4 3.37 5.82 -10.34
C GLY A 4 2.53 4.77 -11.05
N VAL A 5 2.49 3.59 -10.47
CA VAL A 5 1.63 2.49 -10.90
C VAL A 5 0.67 2.14 -9.77
N VAL A 6 -0.55 1.78 -10.11
CA VAL A 6 -1.56 1.36 -9.13
C VAL A 6 -1.89 -0.11 -9.39
N LEU A 7 -1.75 -0.93 -8.38
CA LEU A 7 -2.02 -2.37 -8.48
C LEU A 7 -3.10 -2.79 -7.48
N GLN A 8 -3.84 -3.82 -7.86
CA GLN A 8 -4.72 -4.54 -6.94
C GLN A 8 -3.89 -5.58 -6.19
N THR A 9 -4.19 -5.79 -4.92
CA THR A 9 -3.51 -6.81 -4.15
C THR A 9 -4.18 -8.18 -4.32
N ASN A 10 -4.23 -8.65 -5.56
CA ASN A 10 -4.78 -9.95 -5.90
C ASN A 10 -3.87 -11.08 -5.42
N PRO A 11 -4.44 -12.19 -4.95
CA PRO A 11 -3.62 -13.37 -4.69
C PRO A 11 -3.11 -13.97 -6.02
N PRO A 12 -1.90 -14.55 -6.03
CA PRO A 12 -0.98 -14.60 -4.91
C PRO A 12 -0.22 -13.27 -4.71
N ALA A 13 0.08 -12.95 -3.46
CA ALA A 13 0.80 -11.71 -3.14
C ALA A 13 2.16 -11.63 -3.84
N SER A 14 2.80 -12.77 -4.09
CA SER A 14 4.07 -12.80 -4.82
C SER A 14 3.97 -12.16 -6.21
N GLY A 15 2.80 -12.22 -6.84
CA GLY A 15 2.57 -11.57 -8.13
C GLY A 15 2.59 -10.05 -8.02
N VAL A 16 2.03 -9.51 -6.94
CA VAL A 16 2.04 -8.07 -6.69
C VAL A 16 3.48 -7.59 -6.48
N ILE A 17 4.24 -8.34 -5.69
CA ILE A 17 5.65 -8.01 -5.41
C ILE A 17 6.46 -8.03 -6.70
N ALA A 18 6.29 -9.05 -7.53
CA ALA A 18 6.98 -9.17 -8.81
C ALA A 18 6.63 -8.00 -9.75
N MET A 19 5.35 -7.61 -9.80
CA MET A 19 4.92 -6.49 -10.62
C MET A 19 5.55 -5.16 -10.15
N MET A 20 5.67 -4.97 -8.84
CA MET A 20 6.31 -3.77 -8.31
C MET A 20 7.81 -3.73 -8.63
N GLN A 21 8.49 -4.88 -8.57
CA GLN A 21 9.88 -4.97 -9.01
C GLN A 21 10.02 -4.59 -10.48
N ARG A 22 9.15 -5.10 -11.32
CA ARG A 22 9.16 -4.77 -12.75
C ARG A 22 8.86 -3.30 -13.00
N ALA A 23 7.94 -2.72 -12.22
CA ALA A 23 7.64 -1.30 -12.32
C ALA A 23 8.87 -0.45 -11.96
N GLU A 24 9.58 -0.82 -10.92
CA GLU A 24 10.81 -0.11 -10.54
C GLU A 24 11.86 -0.21 -11.66
N GLU A 25 12.05 -1.38 -12.22
CA GLU A 25 12.98 -1.60 -13.33
C GLU A 25 12.59 -0.77 -14.55
N ALA A 26 11.30 -0.54 -14.76
CA ALA A 26 10.78 0.25 -15.86
C ALA A 26 10.84 1.77 -15.61
N GLY A 27 11.28 2.19 -14.42
CA GLY A 27 11.46 3.60 -14.10
C GLY A 27 10.33 4.24 -13.31
N PHE A 28 9.37 3.47 -12.83
CA PHE A 28 8.33 4.01 -11.95
C PHE A 28 8.90 4.28 -10.56
N SER A 29 8.58 5.46 -10.01
CA SER A 29 9.06 5.89 -8.71
C SER A 29 8.09 5.57 -7.58
N TYR A 30 6.82 5.41 -7.89
CA TYR A 30 5.76 5.18 -6.91
C TYR A 30 4.97 3.93 -7.25
N GLY A 31 4.70 3.13 -6.22
CA GLY A 31 3.82 1.98 -6.32
C GLY A 31 2.66 2.14 -5.35
N TRP A 32 1.46 2.21 -5.88
CA TRP A 32 0.25 2.38 -5.10
C TRP A 32 -0.57 1.11 -5.12
N THR A 33 -1.27 0.82 -4.03
CA THR A 33 -2.30 -0.22 -4.03
C THR A 33 -3.59 0.32 -3.45
N TRP A 34 -4.70 -0.33 -3.78
CA TRP A 34 -5.95 -0.07 -3.10
C TRP A 34 -5.92 -0.71 -1.72
N ASP A 35 -6.54 -0.06 -0.75
CA ASP A 35 -6.68 -0.59 0.61
C ASP A 35 -8.13 -0.98 0.84
N SER A 36 -8.48 -2.17 0.40
CA SER A 36 -9.83 -2.71 0.57
C SER A 36 -9.73 -4.16 1.01
N HIS A 37 -9.71 -4.37 2.32
CA HIS A 37 -9.54 -5.70 2.91
C HIS A 37 -10.72 -6.64 2.61
N VAL A 38 -11.85 -6.10 2.21
CA VAL A 38 -13.03 -6.90 1.82
C VAL A 38 -12.85 -7.49 0.42
N LEU A 39 -12.23 -6.75 -0.48
CA LEU A 39 -12.11 -7.14 -1.89
C LEU A 39 -10.73 -7.74 -2.22
N TRP A 40 -9.69 -7.28 -1.55
CA TRP A 40 -8.31 -7.60 -1.90
C TRP A 40 -7.54 -8.06 -0.68
N GLN A 41 -6.31 -8.53 -0.90
CA GLN A 41 -5.44 -8.89 0.21
C GLN A 41 -4.98 -7.65 0.98
N GLU A 42 -4.51 -7.89 2.19
CA GLU A 42 -4.04 -6.85 3.09
C GLU A 42 -2.79 -6.15 2.53
N PRO A 43 -2.86 -4.87 2.13
CA PRO A 43 -1.74 -4.24 1.45
C PRO A 43 -0.55 -3.96 2.36
N PHE A 44 -0.75 -3.64 3.64
CA PHE A 44 0.37 -3.27 4.52
C PHE A 44 1.32 -4.44 4.79
N VAL A 45 0.80 -5.65 4.82
CA VAL A 45 1.65 -6.86 4.90
C VAL A 45 2.50 -6.97 3.64
N ILE A 46 1.89 -6.69 2.49
CA ILE A 46 2.56 -6.78 1.19
C ILE A 46 3.59 -5.68 1.02
N TYR A 47 3.34 -4.47 1.54
CA TYR A 47 4.30 -3.37 1.46
C TYR A 47 5.65 -3.71 2.04
N SER A 48 5.70 -4.42 3.16
CA SER A 48 6.96 -4.84 3.75
C SER A 48 7.79 -5.67 2.77
N ARG A 49 7.13 -6.57 2.04
CA ARG A 49 7.83 -7.41 1.06
C ARG A 49 8.21 -6.63 -0.19
N ILE A 50 7.37 -5.71 -0.64
CA ILE A 50 7.70 -4.85 -1.78
C ILE A 50 8.93 -4.00 -1.44
N LEU A 51 8.94 -3.38 -0.28
CA LEU A 51 10.04 -2.52 0.13
C LEU A 51 11.35 -3.29 0.27
N SER A 52 11.30 -4.52 0.74
CA SER A 52 12.49 -5.36 0.83
C SER A 52 12.97 -5.86 -0.54
N ALA A 53 12.07 -5.97 -1.51
CA ALA A 53 12.37 -6.48 -2.84
C ALA A 53 12.73 -5.38 -3.85
N THR A 54 12.57 -4.12 -3.49
CA THR A 54 12.89 -2.96 -4.33
C THR A 54 13.93 -2.11 -3.62
N SER A 55 14.57 -1.19 -4.34
CA SER A 55 15.66 -0.39 -3.78
C SER A 55 15.31 1.06 -3.54
N ALA A 56 14.46 1.65 -4.37
CA ALA A 56 14.18 3.09 -4.31
C ALA A 56 12.70 3.45 -4.43
N MET A 57 11.85 2.51 -4.78
CA MET A 57 10.43 2.76 -4.98
C MET A 57 9.77 3.20 -3.66
N THR A 58 8.88 4.18 -3.77
CA THR A 58 8.02 4.62 -2.67
C THR A 58 6.66 3.96 -2.83
N VAL A 59 6.15 3.35 -1.76
CA VAL A 59 4.88 2.61 -1.82
C VAL A 59 3.88 3.11 -0.79
N GLY A 60 2.62 2.93 -1.09
CA GLY A 60 1.56 3.28 -0.17
C GLY A 60 0.17 3.05 -0.71
N PRO A 61 -0.84 3.26 0.14
CA PRO A 61 -2.22 3.07 -0.26
C PRO A 61 -2.78 4.27 -1.03
N MET A 62 -3.57 3.97 -2.00
CA MET A 62 -4.37 4.95 -2.72
C MET A 62 -5.80 4.38 -2.78
N VAL A 63 -6.58 4.59 -1.78
CA VAL A 63 -6.32 5.33 -0.55
C VAL A 63 -6.64 4.47 0.67
N THR A 64 -6.09 4.83 1.84
CA THR A 64 -6.56 4.29 3.13
C THR A 64 -7.42 5.34 3.82
N ASN A 65 -8.06 4.95 4.92
CA ASN A 65 -8.89 5.88 5.67
C ASN A 65 -9.04 5.41 7.12
N PRO A 66 -9.26 6.34 8.06
CA PRO A 66 -9.42 6.00 9.48
C PRO A 66 -10.74 5.31 9.81
N GLY A 67 -11.66 5.20 8.84
CA GLY A 67 -12.90 4.45 9.04
C GLY A 67 -12.71 2.95 8.99
N THR A 68 -11.71 2.48 8.25
CA THR A 68 -11.38 1.04 8.16
C THR A 68 -10.21 0.65 9.04
N ARG A 69 -9.37 1.61 9.40
CA ARG A 69 -8.19 1.38 10.25
C ARG A 69 -8.08 2.55 11.21
N ASP A 70 -7.92 2.26 12.48
CA ASP A 70 -7.70 3.33 13.45
C ASP A 70 -6.46 4.14 13.06
N TRP A 71 -6.53 5.45 13.19
CA TRP A 71 -5.45 6.34 12.79
C TRP A 71 -4.13 6.02 13.50
N SER A 72 -4.20 5.58 14.76
CA SER A 72 -2.99 5.22 15.50
C SER A 72 -2.33 3.96 14.95
N VAL A 73 -3.12 3.02 14.45
CA VAL A 73 -2.61 1.81 13.78
C VAL A 73 -1.95 2.18 12.46
N ILE A 74 -2.58 3.06 11.69
CA ILE A 74 -2.00 3.54 10.42
C ILE A 74 -0.65 4.21 10.70
N ALA A 75 -0.60 5.08 11.69
CA ALA A 75 0.64 5.77 12.05
C ALA A 75 1.75 4.79 12.46
N SER A 76 1.40 3.79 13.24
CA SER A 76 2.35 2.75 13.67
C SER A 76 2.87 1.94 12.48
N LEU A 77 2.00 1.59 11.55
CA LEU A 77 2.40 0.85 10.34
C LEU A 77 3.43 1.62 9.52
N PHE A 78 3.15 2.89 9.24
CA PHE A 78 4.08 3.71 8.46
C PHE A 78 5.38 3.97 9.20
N ALA A 79 5.32 4.25 10.50
CA ALA A 79 6.52 4.47 11.30
C ALA A 79 7.43 3.23 11.27
N THR A 80 6.85 2.06 11.40
CA THR A 80 7.60 0.79 11.38
C THR A 80 8.21 0.53 10.00
N LEU A 81 7.44 0.72 8.93
CA LEU A 81 7.95 0.52 7.58
C LEU A 81 9.09 1.50 7.27
N ASN A 82 8.95 2.75 7.70
CA ASN A 82 9.98 3.76 7.47
C ASN A 82 11.24 3.49 8.30
N ASP A 83 11.09 2.96 9.51
CA ASP A 83 12.24 2.52 10.29
C ASP A 83 13.00 1.39 9.62
N MET A 84 12.27 0.41 9.08
CA MET A 84 12.88 -0.77 8.47
C MET A 84 13.54 -0.48 7.12
N TYR A 85 12.95 0.40 6.31
CA TYR A 85 13.32 0.55 4.90
C TYR A 85 13.72 1.98 4.50
N GLY A 86 13.77 2.90 5.44
CA GLY A 86 13.97 4.32 5.13
C GLY A 86 12.63 4.96 4.74
N ASN A 87 12.65 6.24 4.44
CA ASN A 87 11.43 6.99 4.15
C ASN A 87 10.93 6.71 2.74
N ARG A 88 10.45 5.50 2.52
CA ARG A 88 9.98 5.02 1.23
C ARG A 88 8.51 4.67 1.23
N THR A 89 7.73 5.33 2.09
CA THR A 89 6.28 5.17 2.11
C THR A 89 5.57 6.49 1.86
N VAL A 90 4.35 6.39 1.36
CA VAL A 90 3.47 7.53 1.12
C VAL A 90 2.06 7.14 1.54
N CYS A 91 1.36 8.05 2.18
CA CYS A 91 0.02 7.77 2.69
C CYS A 91 -1.02 8.59 1.93
N GLY A 92 -1.78 7.92 1.07
CA GLY A 92 -2.95 8.50 0.48
C GLY A 92 -4.16 8.26 1.38
N ILE A 93 -4.78 9.32 1.84
CA ILE A 93 -5.97 9.25 2.68
C ILE A 93 -7.17 9.74 1.88
N GLY A 94 -8.24 8.96 1.89
CA GLY A 94 -9.41 9.30 1.16
C GLY A 94 -10.66 8.66 1.74
N ARG A 95 -11.75 8.81 1.01
CA ARG A 95 -13.04 8.31 1.44
C ARG A 95 -13.13 6.81 1.19
N ALA A 96 -13.60 6.06 2.19
CA ALA A 96 -13.90 4.65 2.04
C ALA A 96 -15.07 4.46 1.07
N SER A 97 -15.09 3.35 0.34
CA SER A 97 -16.24 2.96 -0.45
C SER A 97 -17.42 2.67 0.48
N CYS A 98 -18.63 2.72 -0.07
CA CYS A 98 -19.84 2.43 0.72
C CYS A 98 -19.77 1.04 1.34
N ARG A 99 -19.26 0.06 0.61
CA ARG A 99 -19.13 -1.31 1.10
C ARG A 99 -18.19 -1.38 2.30
N GLU A 100 -17.06 -0.75 2.22
CA GLU A 100 -16.08 -0.73 3.31
C GLU A 100 -16.65 -0.06 4.55
N ARG A 101 -17.41 1.00 4.38
CA ARG A 101 -18.03 1.72 5.47
C ARG A 101 -19.07 0.87 6.21
N VAL A 102 -19.79 0.05 5.50
CA VAL A 102 -20.77 -0.86 6.11
C VAL A 102 -20.08 -1.85 7.03
N TYR A 103 -18.93 -2.36 6.64
CA TYR A 103 -18.19 -3.34 7.45
C TYR A 103 -17.37 -2.70 8.55
N SER A 104 -16.88 -1.50 8.36
CA SER A 104 -15.94 -0.87 9.30
C SER A 104 -16.58 0.10 10.27
N GLY A 105 -17.71 0.66 9.92
CA GLY A 105 -18.33 1.74 10.67
C GLY A 105 -19.31 1.30 11.76
N VAL A 106 -19.29 0.07 12.09
CA VAL A 106 -20.27 -0.46 13.04
C VAL A 106 -19.75 -0.42 14.45
#